data_934d71f46b790fa0e6642e57b84eb52c
#
_entry.id   934d71f46b790fa0e6642e57b84eb52c
#
_cell.length_a   1.000
_cell.length_b   1.000
_cell.length_c   1.000
_cell.angle_alpha   90.00
_cell.angle_beta   90.00
_cell.angle_gamma   90.00
#
_symmetry.space_group_name_H-M   'P 1'
#
loop_
_entity.id
_entity.type
_entity.pdbx_description
1 polymer ?
#
loop_
_entity_poly.entity_id
_entity_poly.type
_entity_poly.pdbx_seq_one_letter_code
_entity_poly.pdbx_strand_id
1 'polypeptide(L)'
;MAAAAAIPRFYVQTSDKSGQRLPVVGSGVHTYECVHDWLTPPDGLVWGDTHGLAQDEQGRIYVAHTVNKSSMRGESVVIYDADGRFLSAFGEEFRGGAHGLGLRREADGEFLYHCDINRCKIVKTTLDGKTVWSHGYPREDAAYAERPIDFVPTNVAFAPNGDFYVGDGYGSHHVLRFSLSGKFLGEVGRPGRGDGEFDTPHGLWVDHRGKEPVLLVADRGNRRIQTFTLNGAPIRTIKDEAHLRMPCHFHVQGEWMVCPDLDSQVCILDREYKVIAQLGDGKTANGEVGSRRKQTRREFTPGQFITPHAAIFLRNGNILVAEWLPIGRITLLRRV
;
A
#
# COMPACT_ATOMS: atom_id res chain seq x y z
N MET A 1 33.71 -11.58 16.00
CA MET A 1 32.35 -12.11 15.82
C MET A 1 31.39 -11.06 16.40
N ALA A 2 30.79 -10.22 15.55
CA ALA A 2 29.77 -9.28 15.99
C ALA A 2 28.49 -10.08 16.24
N ALA A 3 28.00 -10.03 17.49
CA ALA A 3 26.69 -10.59 17.80
C ALA A 3 25.63 -9.88 16.96
N ALA A 4 24.95 -10.61 16.09
CA ALA A 4 23.77 -10.10 15.41
C ALA A 4 22.78 -9.67 16.50
N ALA A 5 22.51 -8.37 16.60
CA ALA A 5 21.48 -7.87 17.50
C ALA A 5 20.17 -8.55 17.08
N ALA A 6 19.60 -9.34 17.97
CA ALA A 6 18.32 -9.96 17.75
C ALA A 6 17.30 -8.84 17.51
N ILE A 7 16.63 -8.85 16.37
CA ILE A 7 15.49 -7.95 16.10
C ILE A 7 14.53 -8.16 17.27
N PRO A 8 14.13 -7.09 18.00
CA PRO A 8 13.22 -7.25 19.11
C PRO A 8 11.93 -7.89 18.58
N ARG A 9 11.68 -9.10 19.02
CA ARG A 9 10.44 -9.79 18.68
C ARG A 9 9.29 -9.01 19.26
N PHE A 10 8.32 -8.79 18.42
CA PHE A 10 7.00 -8.34 18.68
C PHE A 10 6.44 -8.80 20.03
N TYR A 11 5.95 -7.87 20.84
CA TYR A 11 5.24 -8.14 22.08
C TYR A 11 3.82 -7.57 21.97
N VAL A 12 2.81 -8.44 21.97
CA VAL A 12 1.42 -8.02 22.22
C VAL A 12 1.23 -8.04 23.72
N GLN A 13 1.10 -6.86 24.31
CA GLN A 13 0.42 -6.80 25.58
C GLN A 13 -1.05 -7.08 25.32
N THR A 14 -1.51 -8.29 25.64
CA THR A 14 -2.91 -8.67 25.50
C THR A 14 -3.77 -7.73 26.33
N SER A 15 -4.48 -6.81 25.70
CA SER A 15 -5.64 -6.20 26.33
C SER A 15 -6.69 -7.29 26.44
N ASP A 16 -7.37 -7.32 27.58
CA ASP A 16 -8.60 -8.06 27.64
C ASP A 16 -9.59 -7.48 26.60
N LYS A 17 -10.49 -8.29 26.10
CA LYS A 17 -11.55 -7.84 25.16
C LYS A 17 -12.54 -6.85 25.79
N SER A 18 -12.31 -6.40 27.03
CA SER A 18 -13.14 -5.41 27.75
C SER A 18 -12.97 -3.99 27.21
N GLY A 19 -11.98 -3.73 26.35
CA GLY A 19 -11.74 -2.42 25.75
C GLY A 19 -11.11 -1.39 26.69
N GLN A 20 -10.68 -1.78 27.88
CA GLN A 20 -10.09 -0.85 28.85
C GLN A 20 -8.64 -0.47 28.57
N ARG A 21 -7.91 -1.27 27.77
CA ARG A 21 -6.54 -0.95 27.32
C ARG A 21 -6.37 -1.27 25.86
N LEU A 22 -5.83 -0.31 25.12
CA LEU A 22 -5.44 -0.54 23.72
C LEU A 22 -4.23 -1.50 23.70
N PRO A 23 -4.19 -2.47 22.75
CA PRO A 23 -3.02 -3.29 22.58
C PRO A 23 -1.84 -2.43 22.14
N VAL A 24 -0.65 -2.75 22.66
CA VAL A 24 0.61 -2.11 22.28
C VAL A 24 1.41 -3.09 21.45
N VAL A 25 1.90 -2.63 20.30
CA VAL A 25 2.68 -3.42 19.35
C VAL A 25 4.04 -2.77 19.07
N GLY A 26 5.02 -3.59 18.69
CA GLY A 26 6.38 -3.10 18.42
C GLY A 26 7.25 -3.01 19.68
N SER A 27 8.36 -2.29 19.57
CA SER A 27 9.34 -2.13 20.67
C SER A 27 10.22 -0.91 20.46
N GLY A 28 10.82 -0.41 21.55
CA GLY A 28 11.73 0.73 21.53
C GLY A 28 11.08 1.98 20.92
N VAL A 29 11.77 2.64 19.99
CA VAL A 29 11.27 3.83 19.30
C VAL A 29 10.11 3.54 18.33
N HIS A 30 9.85 2.28 18.05
CA HIS A 30 8.77 1.80 17.21
C HIS A 30 7.68 1.09 18.04
N THR A 31 7.26 1.74 19.13
CA THR A 31 6.17 1.27 19.99
C THR A 31 4.91 2.06 19.70
N TYR A 32 3.79 1.36 19.49
CA TYR A 32 2.53 1.95 19.08
C TYR A 32 1.35 1.33 19.82
N GLU A 33 0.41 2.17 20.25
CA GLU A 33 -0.94 1.73 20.60
C GLU A 33 -1.71 1.41 19.32
N CYS A 34 -2.41 0.28 19.30
CA CYS A 34 -3.14 -0.20 18.14
C CYS A 34 -4.64 0.11 18.27
N VAL A 35 -5.14 1.09 17.51
CA VAL A 35 -6.54 1.51 17.51
C VAL A 35 -7.19 0.94 16.25
N HIS A 36 -7.75 -0.27 16.35
CA HIS A 36 -8.49 -0.87 15.24
C HIS A 36 -9.81 -0.12 14.99
N ASP A 37 -10.26 -0.16 13.72
CA ASP A 37 -11.49 0.53 13.28
C ASP A 37 -11.49 2.03 13.62
N TRP A 38 -10.30 2.67 13.57
CA TRP A 38 -10.17 4.10 13.87
C TRP A 38 -10.94 4.98 12.87
N LEU A 39 -10.93 4.63 11.59
CA LEU A 39 -11.81 5.24 10.59
C LEU A 39 -12.98 4.31 10.33
N THR A 40 -14.17 4.87 10.37
CA THR A 40 -15.43 4.18 10.03
C THR A 40 -16.05 4.85 8.80
N PRO A 41 -16.70 4.09 7.91
CA PRO A 41 -17.38 4.68 6.76
C PRO A 41 -18.58 5.51 7.24
N PRO A 42 -18.99 6.54 6.47
CA PRO A 42 -20.18 7.32 6.78
C PRO A 42 -21.45 6.48 6.62
N ASP A 43 -22.56 6.97 7.18
CA ASP A 43 -23.86 6.30 7.11
C ASP A 43 -24.24 5.91 5.67
N GLY A 44 -24.73 4.70 5.52
CA GLY A 44 -25.11 4.12 4.23
C GLY A 44 -23.96 3.58 3.38
N LEU A 45 -22.70 3.88 3.72
CA LEU A 45 -21.52 3.30 3.11
C LEU A 45 -21.00 2.14 3.98
N VAL A 46 -20.61 1.05 3.34
CA VAL A 46 -20.01 -0.11 4.02
C VAL A 46 -18.67 -0.40 3.36
N TRP A 47 -17.61 -0.51 4.19
CA TRP A 47 -16.30 -0.90 3.67
C TRP A 47 -16.37 -2.21 2.87
N GLY A 48 -15.81 -2.21 1.66
CA GLY A 48 -15.29 -3.40 1.01
C GLY A 48 -13.83 -3.62 1.41
N ASP A 49 -13.09 -4.32 0.60
CA ASP A 49 -11.63 -4.45 0.77
C ASP A 49 -10.98 -3.06 0.78
N THR A 50 -10.29 -2.69 1.86
CA THR A 50 -9.57 -1.42 1.95
C THR A 50 -8.14 -1.60 1.43
N HIS A 51 -7.75 -0.78 0.43
CA HIS A 51 -6.52 -1.01 -0.33
C HIS A 51 -5.52 0.15 -0.27
N GLY A 52 -5.95 1.36 -0.61
CA GLY A 52 -5.07 2.51 -0.77
C GLY A 52 -5.26 3.56 0.31
N LEU A 53 -4.17 4.22 0.69
CA LEU A 53 -4.13 5.30 1.68
C LEU A 53 -3.28 6.45 1.15
N ALA A 54 -3.72 7.68 1.41
CA ALA A 54 -2.93 8.88 1.19
C ALA A 54 -3.24 9.94 2.25
N GLN A 55 -2.31 10.87 2.48
CA GLN A 55 -2.54 12.05 3.31
C GLN A 55 -2.01 13.28 2.57
N ASP A 56 -2.83 14.33 2.44
CA ASP A 56 -2.45 15.57 1.78
C ASP A 56 -1.71 16.57 2.72
N GLU A 57 -1.32 17.70 2.19
CA GLU A 57 -0.62 18.75 2.95
C GLU A 57 -1.48 19.38 4.05
N GLN A 58 -2.81 19.40 3.89
CA GLN A 58 -3.74 19.86 4.92
C GLN A 58 -4.00 18.81 6.00
N GLY A 59 -3.43 17.60 5.87
CA GLY A 59 -3.60 16.50 6.81
C GLY A 59 -4.86 15.67 6.57
N ARG A 60 -5.62 15.92 5.48
CA ARG A 60 -6.78 15.10 5.12
C ARG A 60 -6.32 13.71 4.70
N ILE A 61 -7.07 12.72 5.11
CA ILE A 61 -6.77 11.30 4.87
C ILE A 61 -7.74 10.77 3.83
N TYR A 62 -7.20 10.09 2.83
CA TYR A 62 -7.94 9.46 1.74
C TYR A 62 -7.83 7.95 1.88
N VAL A 63 -8.97 7.27 1.87
CA VAL A 63 -9.07 5.80 1.96
C VAL A 63 -9.74 5.28 0.71
N ALA A 64 -9.04 4.46 -0.08
CA ALA A 64 -9.60 3.76 -1.22
C ALA A 64 -10.07 2.36 -0.82
N HIS A 65 -11.30 2.00 -1.24
CA HIS A 65 -11.88 0.69 -0.97
C HIS A 65 -12.83 0.22 -2.10
N THR A 66 -13.12 -1.07 -2.14
CA THR A 66 -13.92 -1.68 -3.22
C THR A 66 -15.43 -1.49 -3.06
N VAL A 67 -15.90 -0.96 -1.95
CA VAL A 67 -17.32 -0.85 -1.55
C VAL A 67 -17.98 -2.23 -1.38
N ASN A 68 -18.49 -2.51 -0.20
CA ASN A 68 -19.19 -3.77 0.07
C ASN A 68 -20.50 -3.88 -0.72
N LYS A 69 -20.89 -5.09 -1.07
CA LYS A 69 -22.13 -5.36 -1.81
C LYS A 69 -23.39 -4.91 -1.07
N SER A 70 -23.36 -4.88 0.27
CA SER A 70 -24.45 -4.42 1.12
C SER A 70 -24.53 -2.90 1.28
N SER A 71 -23.57 -2.16 0.71
CA SER A 71 -23.54 -0.70 0.79
C SER A 71 -24.67 -0.08 -0.04
N MET A 72 -25.37 0.89 0.53
CA MET A 72 -26.37 1.69 -0.17
C MET A 72 -25.74 2.83 -0.98
N ARG A 73 -24.50 3.19 -0.67
CA ARG A 73 -23.69 4.20 -1.36
C ARG A 73 -22.60 3.52 -2.18
N GLY A 74 -22.04 4.20 -3.16
CA GLY A 74 -21.09 3.64 -4.15
C GLY A 74 -19.69 4.23 -4.12
N GLU A 75 -19.43 5.27 -3.35
CA GLU A 75 -18.17 6.01 -3.35
C GLU A 75 -17.01 5.13 -2.85
N SER A 76 -15.97 5.07 -3.64
CA SER A 76 -14.80 4.21 -3.40
C SER A 76 -13.64 4.94 -2.75
N VAL A 77 -13.72 6.24 -2.58
CA VAL A 77 -12.71 7.06 -1.89
C VAL A 77 -13.41 7.87 -0.82
N VAL A 78 -13.01 7.67 0.43
CA VAL A 78 -13.56 8.38 1.59
C VAL A 78 -12.50 9.29 2.16
N ILE A 79 -12.89 10.53 2.46
CA ILE A 79 -12.00 11.60 2.94
C ILE A 79 -12.33 11.91 4.40
N TYR A 80 -11.29 11.96 5.22
CA TYR A 80 -11.36 12.32 6.63
C TYR A 80 -10.44 13.50 6.94
N ASP A 81 -10.73 14.23 8.02
CA ASP A 81 -9.77 15.17 8.59
C ASP A 81 -8.64 14.41 9.33
N ALA A 82 -7.66 15.18 9.86
CA ALA A 82 -6.52 14.63 10.58
C ALA A 82 -6.90 13.91 11.89
N ASP A 83 -8.09 14.20 12.43
CA ASP A 83 -8.64 13.58 13.64
C ASP A 83 -9.52 12.36 13.34
N GLY A 84 -9.68 12.02 12.06
CA GLY A 84 -10.50 10.87 11.62
C GLY A 84 -12.00 11.16 11.49
N ARG A 85 -12.42 12.46 11.46
CA ARG A 85 -13.81 12.82 11.20
C ARG A 85 -14.07 12.81 9.70
N PHE A 86 -15.19 12.20 9.32
CA PHE A 86 -15.64 12.18 7.92
C PHE A 86 -15.84 13.60 7.37
N LEU A 87 -15.31 13.84 6.18
CA LEU A 87 -15.48 15.10 5.44
C LEU A 87 -16.35 14.91 4.20
N SER A 88 -15.96 14.01 3.31
CA SER A 88 -16.66 13.75 2.05
C SER A 88 -16.27 12.39 1.47
N ALA A 89 -16.93 11.97 0.39
CA ALA A 89 -16.58 10.79 -0.37
C ALA A 89 -16.89 11.01 -1.86
N PHE A 90 -16.16 10.28 -2.75
CA PHE A 90 -16.32 10.32 -4.19
C PHE A 90 -15.89 9.00 -4.84
N GLY A 91 -15.97 8.91 -6.16
CA GLY A 91 -15.38 7.81 -6.93
C GLY A 91 -16.29 6.60 -7.05
N GLU A 92 -17.60 6.82 -7.26
CA GLU A 92 -18.54 5.71 -7.55
C GLU A 92 -18.10 4.90 -8.77
N GLU A 93 -17.43 5.57 -9.72
CA GLU A 93 -16.86 4.93 -10.90
C GLU A 93 -15.79 3.90 -10.59
N PHE A 94 -15.11 3.98 -9.42
CA PHE A 94 -14.11 3.00 -9.01
C PHE A 94 -14.68 1.82 -8.22
N ARG A 95 -16.00 1.74 -8.07
CA ARG A 95 -16.65 0.68 -7.30
C ARG A 95 -16.21 -0.71 -7.76
N GLY A 96 -15.74 -1.51 -6.82
CA GLY A 96 -15.21 -2.84 -7.05
C GLY A 96 -13.77 -2.89 -7.56
N GLY A 97 -13.23 -1.79 -8.11
CA GLY A 97 -11.91 -1.73 -8.72
C GLY A 97 -10.89 -0.84 -8.01
N ALA A 98 -11.30 -0.02 -7.05
CA ALA A 98 -10.38 0.86 -6.32
C ALA A 98 -9.30 0.05 -5.60
N HIS A 99 -8.02 0.26 -5.97
CA HIS A 99 -6.88 -0.50 -5.47
C HIS A 99 -5.77 0.43 -4.99
N GLY A 100 -4.67 0.59 -5.72
CA GLY A 100 -3.60 1.51 -5.35
C GLY A 100 -4.04 2.97 -5.40
N LEU A 101 -3.61 3.76 -4.43
CA LEU A 101 -3.86 5.19 -4.35
C LEU A 101 -2.54 5.90 -4.07
N GLY A 102 -2.09 6.75 -4.99
CA GLY A 102 -0.96 7.63 -4.81
C GLY A 102 -1.39 9.08 -4.72
N LEU A 103 -0.72 9.87 -3.90
CA LEU A 103 -0.87 11.32 -3.87
C LEU A 103 0.43 11.97 -4.33
N ARG A 104 0.33 12.93 -5.23
CA ARG A 104 1.47 13.68 -5.74
C ARG A 104 1.22 15.16 -5.69
N ARG A 105 2.23 15.89 -5.22
CA ARG A 105 2.30 17.34 -5.39
C ARG A 105 2.93 17.68 -6.74
N GLU A 106 2.27 18.52 -7.50
CA GLU A 106 2.70 19.05 -8.79
C GLU A 106 2.76 20.59 -8.72
N ALA A 107 3.16 21.23 -9.81
CA ALA A 107 3.31 22.68 -9.82
C ALA A 107 2.00 23.46 -9.57
N ASP A 108 0.88 22.89 -9.99
CA ASP A 108 -0.46 23.46 -9.93
C ASP A 108 -1.36 22.89 -8.81
N GLY A 109 -0.81 22.04 -7.95
CA GLY A 109 -1.54 21.49 -6.80
C GLY A 109 -1.19 20.06 -6.44
N GLU A 110 -2.02 19.46 -5.57
CA GLU A 110 -1.93 18.05 -5.22
C GLU A 110 -3.00 17.28 -5.99
N PHE A 111 -2.63 16.08 -6.43
CA PHE A 111 -3.48 15.19 -7.22
C PHE A 111 -3.43 13.76 -6.69
N LEU A 112 -4.55 13.06 -6.85
CA LEU A 112 -4.65 11.64 -6.57
C LEU A 112 -4.50 10.83 -7.87
N TYR A 113 -3.79 9.72 -7.77
CA TYR A 113 -3.60 8.74 -8.83
C TYR A 113 -4.20 7.41 -8.37
N HIS A 114 -5.21 6.95 -9.09
CA HIS A 114 -5.99 5.76 -8.76
C HIS A 114 -5.62 4.62 -9.68
N CYS A 115 -5.36 3.45 -9.11
CA CYS A 115 -5.30 2.20 -9.86
C CYS A 115 -6.67 1.52 -9.79
N ASP A 116 -7.33 1.36 -10.93
CA ASP A 116 -8.62 0.69 -11.06
C ASP A 116 -8.43 -0.67 -11.72
N ILE A 117 -8.50 -1.72 -10.91
CA ILE A 117 -8.25 -3.09 -11.37
C ILE A 117 -9.41 -3.68 -12.19
N ASN A 118 -10.64 -3.19 -12.00
CA ASN A 118 -11.80 -3.69 -12.75
C ASN A 118 -11.93 -3.05 -14.13
N ARG A 119 -11.63 -1.74 -14.24
CA ARG A 119 -11.70 -1.02 -15.52
C ARG A 119 -10.34 -0.97 -16.20
N CYS A 120 -9.30 -1.55 -15.60
CA CYS A 120 -7.96 -1.66 -16.15
C CYS A 120 -7.41 -0.27 -16.53
N LYS A 121 -7.41 0.66 -15.54
CA LYS A 121 -7.07 2.07 -15.77
C LYS A 121 -6.26 2.67 -14.63
N ILE A 122 -5.46 3.67 -14.99
CA ILE A 122 -4.95 4.67 -14.07
C ILE A 122 -5.74 5.95 -14.31
N VAL A 123 -6.20 6.57 -13.23
CA VAL A 123 -6.97 7.81 -13.29
C VAL A 123 -6.31 8.84 -12.38
N LYS A 124 -6.00 10.01 -12.94
CA LYS A 124 -5.59 11.19 -12.15
C LYS A 124 -6.81 12.02 -11.86
N THR A 125 -6.99 12.38 -10.59
CA THR A 125 -8.06 13.28 -10.15
C THR A 125 -7.51 14.42 -9.31
N THR A 126 -8.28 15.50 -9.20
CA THR A 126 -8.14 16.48 -8.12
C THR A 126 -8.47 15.83 -6.78
N LEU A 127 -8.19 16.51 -5.67
CA LEU A 127 -8.44 15.99 -4.32
C LEU A 127 -9.93 15.84 -3.98
N ASP A 128 -10.82 16.49 -4.73
CA ASP A 128 -12.28 16.38 -4.65
C ASP A 128 -12.88 15.38 -5.66
N GLY A 129 -12.04 14.65 -6.40
CA GLY A 129 -12.44 13.56 -7.29
C GLY A 129 -12.72 13.93 -8.74
N LYS A 130 -12.52 15.19 -9.15
CA LYS A 130 -12.68 15.58 -10.55
C LYS A 130 -11.58 14.95 -11.40
N THR A 131 -11.93 14.16 -12.39
CA THR A 131 -10.99 13.53 -13.33
C THR A 131 -10.22 14.57 -14.13
N VAL A 132 -8.89 14.48 -14.07
CA VAL A 132 -7.96 15.26 -14.90
C VAL A 132 -7.64 14.51 -16.19
N TRP A 133 -7.28 13.24 -16.07
CA TRP A 133 -7.11 12.31 -17.18
C TRP A 133 -7.30 10.85 -16.73
N SER A 134 -7.51 9.98 -17.70
CA SER A 134 -7.66 8.53 -17.51
C SER A 134 -6.93 7.80 -18.62
N HIS A 135 -6.00 6.92 -18.26
CA HIS A 135 -5.24 6.08 -19.18
C HIS A 135 -5.52 4.60 -18.90
N GLY A 136 -5.82 3.88 -19.94
CA GLY A 136 -5.81 2.42 -19.94
C GLY A 136 -4.44 1.89 -20.37
N TYR A 137 -4.46 0.68 -20.82
CA TYR A 137 -3.35 -0.03 -21.41
C TYR A 137 -2.65 0.76 -22.54
N PRO A 138 -1.32 0.86 -22.57
CA PRO A 138 -0.58 1.59 -23.62
C PRO A 138 -0.55 0.80 -24.93
N ARG A 139 -1.68 0.75 -25.64
CA ARG A 139 -1.85 0.01 -26.92
C ARG A 139 -0.96 0.51 -28.06
N GLU A 140 -0.40 1.69 -27.88
CA GLU A 140 0.47 2.35 -28.87
C GLU A 140 1.89 1.76 -28.89
N ASP A 141 2.26 1.01 -27.83
CA ASP A 141 3.53 0.31 -27.78
C ASP A 141 3.43 -1.04 -28.46
N ALA A 142 4.33 -1.28 -29.44
CA ALA A 142 4.38 -2.53 -30.22
C ALA A 142 4.54 -3.78 -29.32
N ALA A 143 5.28 -3.67 -28.22
CA ALA A 143 5.47 -4.77 -27.27
C ALA A 143 4.18 -5.19 -26.59
N TYR A 144 3.26 -4.24 -26.38
CA TYR A 144 1.94 -4.51 -25.82
C TYR A 144 0.86 -4.79 -26.88
N ALA A 145 0.97 -4.19 -28.07
CA ALA A 145 0.02 -4.43 -29.15
C ALA A 145 -0.09 -5.91 -29.57
N GLU A 146 1.03 -6.64 -29.45
CA GLU A 146 1.12 -8.06 -29.75
C GLU A 146 0.69 -8.99 -28.60
N ARG A 147 0.49 -8.42 -27.39
CA ARG A 147 0.10 -9.18 -26.21
C ARG A 147 -1.33 -8.80 -25.79
N PRO A 148 -2.33 -9.64 -26.00
CA PRO A 148 -3.67 -9.42 -25.47
C PRO A 148 -3.68 -9.70 -23.96
N ILE A 149 -2.94 -8.91 -23.20
CA ILE A 149 -2.84 -9.01 -21.74
C ILE A 149 -3.70 -7.91 -21.14
N ASP A 150 -4.53 -8.26 -20.19
CA ASP A 150 -5.29 -7.28 -19.42
C ASP A 150 -4.30 -6.43 -18.60
N PHE A 151 -4.42 -5.12 -18.71
CA PHE A 151 -3.71 -4.18 -17.85
C PHE A 151 -4.44 -4.08 -16.51
N VAL A 152 -3.82 -4.57 -15.44
CA VAL A 152 -4.45 -4.59 -14.11
C VAL A 152 -3.52 -3.93 -13.08
N PRO A 153 -3.57 -2.58 -12.98
CA PRO A 153 -2.61 -1.80 -12.22
C PRO A 153 -2.76 -1.99 -10.71
N THR A 154 -1.65 -2.22 -10.02
CA THR A 154 -1.63 -2.45 -8.58
C THR A 154 -1.31 -1.22 -7.76
N ASN A 155 -0.29 -0.44 -8.15
CA ASN A 155 0.17 0.72 -7.40
C ASN A 155 0.92 1.70 -8.30
N VAL A 156 1.22 2.90 -7.78
CA VAL A 156 1.92 3.97 -8.48
C VAL A 156 3.03 4.56 -7.62
N ALA A 157 4.15 4.94 -8.23
CA ALA A 157 5.25 5.67 -7.59
C ALA A 157 5.71 6.84 -8.44
N PHE A 158 6.24 7.90 -7.83
CA PHE A 158 6.51 9.17 -8.48
C PHE A 158 8.00 9.52 -8.44
N ALA A 159 8.58 9.80 -9.61
CA ALA A 159 9.95 10.24 -9.74
C ALA A 159 10.09 11.77 -9.65
N PRO A 160 11.29 12.29 -9.25
CA PRO A 160 11.52 13.72 -9.13
C PRO A 160 11.43 14.49 -10.46
N ASN A 161 11.77 13.81 -11.56
CA ASN A 161 11.76 14.40 -12.90
C ASN A 161 10.35 14.57 -13.51
N GLY A 162 9.30 14.20 -12.77
CA GLY A 162 7.94 14.26 -13.24
C GLY A 162 7.36 12.93 -13.71
N ASP A 163 8.18 11.95 -14.04
CA ASP A 163 7.72 10.63 -14.44
C ASP A 163 7.01 9.91 -13.28
N PHE A 164 6.22 8.90 -13.63
CA PHE A 164 5.65 7.99 -12.65
C PHE A 164 5.70 6.54 -13.15
N TYR A 165 5.68 5.62 -12.20
CA TYR A 165 5.71 4.19 -12.45
C TYR A 165 4.41 3.57 -12.02
N VAL A 166 4.00 2.53 -12.72
CA VAL A 166 2.78 1.75 -12.42
C VAL A 166 3.13 0.27 -12.43
N GLY A 167 2.82 -0.41 -11.36
CA GLY A 167 2.91 -1.87 -11.32
C GLY A 167 1.70 -2.48 -12.04
N ASP A 168 1.92 -3.20 -13.11
CA ASP A 168 0.91 -4.05 -13.77
C ASP A 168 0.98 -5.47 -13.18
N GLY A 169 0.82 -5.55 -11.85
CA GLY A 169 1.11 -6.76 -11.09
C GLY A 169 0.07 -7.86 -11.22
N TYR A 170 -1.16 -7.53 -11.59
CA TYR A 170 -2.21 -8.53 -11.85
C TYR A 170 -2.44 -8.79 -13.34
N GLY A 171 -1.73 -8.09 -14.21
CA GLY A 171 -1.78 -8.24 -15.66
C GLY A 171 -0.47 -8.81 -16.22
N SER A 172 0.37 -7.94 -16.78
CA SER A 172 1.58 -8.34 -17.50
C SER A 172 2.78 -8.70 -16.62
N HIS A 173 2.73 -8.45 -15.32
CA HIS A 173 3.85 -8.58 -14.39
C HIS A 173 5.05 -7.68 -14.73
N HIS A 174 4.79 -6.52 -15.34
CA HIS A 174 5.79 -5.47 -15.59
C HIS A 174 5.56 -4.27 -14.68
N VAL A 175 6.54 -3.41 -14.59
CA VAL A 175 6.38 -2.05 -14.11
C VAL A 175 6.48 -1.11 -15.30
N LEU A 176 5.48 -0.27 -15.49
CA LEU A 176 5.38 0.66 -16.61
C LEU A 176 5.82 2.05 -16.18
N ARG A 177 6.59 2.74 -17.02
CA ARG A 177 7.00 4.13 -16.80
C ARG A 177 6.22 5.05 -17.72
N PHE A 178 5.71 6.13 -17.14
CA PHE A 178 4.96 7.17 -17.84
C PHE A 178 5.56 8.56 -17.54
N SER A 179 5.43 9.50 -18.48
CA SER A 179 5.70 10.90 -18.21
C SER A 179 4.58 11.51 -17.35
N LEU A 180 4.81 12.73 -16.83
CA LEU A 180 3.81 13.50 -16.08
C LEU A 180 2.48 13.66 -16.85
N SER A 181 2.53 13.78 -18.18
CA SER A 181 1.34 13.89 -19.04
C SER A 181 0.63 12.55 -19.30
N GLY A 182 1.14 11.44 -18.75
CA GLY A 182 0.59 10.11 -18.96
C GLY A 182 1.07 9.44 -20.26
N LYS A 183 2.07 10.00 -20.99
CA LYS A 183 2.66 9.34 -22.13
C LYS A 183 3.51 8.15 -21.68
N PHE A 184 3.29 6.97 -22.26
CA PHE A 184 4.10 5.80 -22.01
C PHE A 184 5.56 6.01 -22.45
N LEU A 185 6.51 5.62 -21.59
CA LEU A 185 7.95 5.81 -21.81
C LEU A 185 8.73 4.49 -21.90
N GLY A 186 8.16 3.39 -21.43
CA GLY A 186 8.79 2.08 -21.47
C GLY A 186 8.43 1.20 -20.26
N GLU A 187 9.05 0.03 -20.25
CA GLU A 187 8.86 -1.00 -19.22
C GLU A 187 10.10 -1.14 -18.33
N VAL A 188 9.88 -1.56 -17.08
CA VAL A 188 10.91 -2.00 -16.15
C VAL A 188 10.64 -3.44 -15.77
N GLY A 189 11.64 -4.29 -15.92
CA GLY A 189 11.56 -5.70 -15.61
C GLY A 189 10.72 -6.51 -16.60
N ARG A 190 10.39 -7.73 -16.22
CA ARG A 190 9.59 -8.70 -17.00
C ARG A 190 9.07 -9.81 -16.11
N PRO A 191 8.12 -10.63 -16.56
CA PRO A 191 7.66 -11.80 -15.79
C PRO A 191 8.79 -12.79 -15.50
N GLY A 192 8.87 -13.32 -14.29
CA GLY A 192 9.81 -14.35 -13.91
C GLY A 192 10.28 -14.29 -12.45
N ARG A 193 11.40 -14.96 -12.13
CA ARG A 193 11.94 -15.11 -10.77
C ARG A 193 13.40 -14.67 -10.61
N GLY A 194 14.07 -14.35 -11.70
CA GLY A 194 15.46 -13.83 -11.72
C GLY A 194 15.52 -12.38 -11.25
N ASP A 195 16.72 -11.82 -11.15
CA ASP A 195 16.91 -10.40 -10.87
C ASP A 195 16.39 -9.57 -12.06
N GLY A 196 15.60 -8.54 -11.77
CA GLY A 196 14.90 -7.77 -12.80
C GLY A 196 13.65 -8.46 -13.37
N GLU A 197 13.26 -9.61 -12.83
CA GLU A 197 12.02 -10.29 -13.18
C GLU A 197 11.02 -10.21 -12.03
N PHE A 198 9.72 -10.28 -12.32
CA PHE A 198 8.65 -10.10 -11.36
C PHE A 198 7.61 -11.22 -11.41
N ASP A 199 7.09 -11.53 -10.24
CA ASP A 199 5.82 -12.20 -10.03
C ASP A 199 4.95 -11.30 -9.15
N THR A 200 3.94 -10.72 -9.74
CA THR A 200 3.05 -9.79 -9.05
C THR A 200 3.79 -8.58 -8.44
N PRO A 201 4.42 -7.68 -9.26
CA PRO A 201 4.96 -6.41 -8.78
C PRO A 201 3.81 -5.56 -8.24
N HIS A 202 3.75 -5.40 -6.90
CA HIS A 202 2.54 -4.88 -6.26
C HIS A 202 2.72 -3.46 -5.74
N GLY A 203 3.48 -3.25 -4.68
CA GLY A 203 3.79 -1.94 -4.14
C GLY A 203 4.99 -1.32 -4.85
N LEU A 204 4.91 -0.05 -5.13
CA LEU A 204 5.99 0.75 -5.73
C LEU A 204 6.30 1.95 -4.86
N TRP A 205 7.57 2.36 -4.85
CA TRP A 205 8.02 3.58 -4.21
C TRP A 205 9.28 4.12 -4.88
N VAL A 206 9.42 5.43 -4.99
CA VAL A 206 10.72 6.03 -5.33
C VAL A 206 11.36 6.53 -4.03
N ASP A 207 12.43 5.85 -3.62
CA ASP A 207 13.15 6.17 -2.39
C ASP A 207 14.25 7.20 -2.64
N HIS A 208 14.15 8.33 -1.95
CA HIS A 208 15.08 9.47 -2.03
C HIS A 208 16.05 9.53 -0.85
N ARG A 209 16.05 8.54 0.05
CA ARG A 209 16.91 8.56 1.25
C ARG A 209 18.38 8.33 0.92
N GLY A 210 18.70 7.75 -0.24
CA GLY A 210 20.05 7.52 -0.73
C GLY A 210 20.64 8.74 -1.45
N LYS A 211 21.87 8.58 -1.94
CA LYS A 211 22.55 9.59 -2.77
C LYS A 211 21.80 9.84 -4.09
N GLU A 212 21.37 8.77 -4.72
CA GLU A 212 20.55 8.79 -5.92
C GLU A 212 19.20 8.15 -5.61
N PRO A 213 18.11 8.67 -6.20
CA PRO A 213 16.80 8.06 -6.01
C PRO A 213 16.74 6.70 -6.71
N VAL A 214 16.07 5.75 -6.07
CA VAL A 214 15.88 4.40 -6.60
C VAL A 214 14.40 4.03 -6.63
N LEU A 215 14.00 3.27 -7.64
CA LEU A 215 12.67 2.67 -7.71
C LEU A 215 12.69 1.36 -6.92
N LEU A 216 11.82 1.25 -5.91
CA LEU A 216 11.55 0.02 -5.18
C LEU A 216 10.31 -0.65 -5.76
N VAL A 217 10.38 -1.98 -5.84
CA VAL A 217 9.28 -2.84 -6.27
C VAL A 217 9.09 -3.94 -5.25
N ALA A 218 7.90 -4.02 -4.65
CA ALA A 218 7.45 -5.18 -3.89
C ALA A 218 7.09 -6.30 -4.87
N ASP A 219 8.05 -7.17 -5.16
CA ASP A 219 7.90 -8.35 -6.00
C ASP A 219 7.23 -9.46 -5.16
N ARG A 220 5.93 -9.24 -4.92
CA ARG A 220 5.15 -9.92 -3.89
C ARG A 220 5.06 -11.43 -4.10
N GLY A 221 4.81 -11.87 -5.32
CA GLY A 221 4.73 -13.30 -5.64
C GLY A 221 6.07 -14.01 -5.47
N ASN A 222 7.19 -13.31 -5.66
CA ASN A 222 8.53 -13.82 -5.42
C ASN A 222 9.03 -13.57 -3.98
N ARG A 223 8.20 -13.00 -3.09
CA ARG A 223 8.48 -12.77 -1.65
C ARG A 223 9.76 -11.97 -1.42
N ARG A 224 9.91 -10.86 -2.14
CA ARG A 224 11.13 -10.04 -2.11
C ARG A 224 10.85 -8.58 -2.44
N ILE A 225 11.82 -7.73 -2.16
CA ILE A 225 11.88 -6.36 -2.65
C ILE A 225 13.02 -6.29 -3.68
N GLN A 226 12.80 -5.59 -4.77
CA GLN A 226 13.85 -5.28 -5.73
C GLN A 226 14.00 -3.77 -5.88
N THR A 227 15.24 -3.31 -6.09
CA THR A 227 15.55 -1.90 -6.35
C THR A 227 16.12 -1.74 -7.75
N PHE A 228 15.75 -0.63 -8.38
CA PHE A 228 16.15 -0.29 -9.74
C PHE A 228 16.60 1.17 -9.81
N THR A 229 17.45 1.49 -10.79
CA THR A 229 17.62 2.87 -11.18
C THR A 229 16.30 3.41 -11.75
N LEU A 230 16.13 4.72 -11.82
CA LEU A 230 14.94 5.32 -12.44
C LEU A 230 14.81 5.01 -13.95
N ASN A 231 15.88 4.52 -14.58
CA ASN A 231 15.84 4.04 -15.97
C ASN A 231 15.58 2.53 -16.09
N GLY A 232 15.29 1.85 -14.96
CA GLY A 232 14.89 0.45 -14.97
C GLY A 232 16.03 -0.57 -14.89
N ALA A 233 17.29 -0.16 -14.72
CA ALA A 233 18.38 -1.12 -14.51
C ALA A 233 18.28 -1.70 -13.07
N PRO A 234 18.34 -3.04 -12.89
CA PRO A 234 18.29 -3.66 -11.56
C PRO A 234 19.55 -3.31 -10.76
N ILE A 235 19.39 -3.05 -9.46
CA ILE A 235 20.47 -2.70 -8.54
C ILE A 235 20.65 -3.80 -7.50
N ARG A 236 19.56 -4.18 -6.82
CA ARG A 236 19.63 -5.08 -5.67
C ARG A 236 18.34 -5.85 -5.48
N THR A 237 18.45 -7.10 -5.10
CA THR A 237 17.36 -7.95 -4.61
C THR A 237 17.51 -8.12 -3.10
N ILE A 238 16.43 -7.82 -2.34
CA ILE A 238 16.36 -7.95 -0.89
C ILE A 238 15.38 -9.08 -0.57
N LYS A 239 15.90 -10.12 0.11
CA LYS A 239 15.11 -11.24 0.63
C LYS A 239 15.32 -11.32 2.12
N ASP A 240 14.25 -11.39 2.86
CA ASP A 240 14.24 -11.63 4.31
C ASP A 240 13.01 -12.50 4.64
N GLU A 241 13.09 -13.77 4.28
CA GLU A 241 11.97 -14.71 4.42
C GLU A 241 11.49 -14.88 5.87
N ALA A 242 12.33 -14.53 6.84
CA ALA A 242 11.96 -14.56 8.24
C ALA A 242 11.02 -13.40 8.63
N HIS A 243 11.10 -12.27 7.93
CA HIS A 243 10.43 -11.02 8.31
C HIS A 243 9.63 -10.37 7.19
N LEU A 244 9.93 -10.65 5.92
CA LEU A 244 9.24 -10.11 4.74
C LEU A 244 8.79 -11.26 3.86
N ARG A 245 7.53 -11.66 3.98
CA ARG A 245 7.00 -12.82 3.27
C ARG A 245 6.13 -12.45 2.07
N MET A 246 5.33 -11.39 2.20
CA MET A 246 4.45 -10.90 1.14
C MET A 246 4.38 -9.37 1.16
N PRO A 247 5.51 -8.66 0.89
CA PRO A 247 5.53 -7.20 0.92
C PRO A 247 4.50 -6.62 -0.05
N CYS A 248 3.74 -5.61 0.37
CA CYS A 248 2.57 -5.18 -0.36
C CYS A 248 2.59 -3.71 -0.78
N HIS A 249 3.16 -2.83 0.03
CA HIS A 249 3.21 -1.39 -0.18
C HIS A 249 4.43 -0.79 0.52
N PHE A 250 4.76 0.48 0.22
CA PHE A 250 5.81 1.23 0.89
C PHE A 250 5.39 2.66 1.16
N HIS A 251 5.82 3.21 2.29
CA HIS A 251 5.79 4.64 2.54
C HIS A 251 6.97 5.04 3.42
N VAL A 252 7.58 6.18 3.13
CA VAL A 252 8.79 6.67 3.83
C VAL A 252 8.48 7.94 4.61
N GLN A 253 9.00 8.00 5.84
CA GLN A 253 9.07 9.24 6.62
C GLN A 253 10.43 9.32 7.33
N GLY A 254 11.22 10.34 7.01
CA GLY A 254 12.58 10.48 7.54
C GLY A 254 13.45 9.29 7.20
N GLU A 255 13.99 8.62 8.23
CA GLU A 255 14.87 7.47 8.08
C GLU A 255 14.14 6.14 7.86
N TRP A 256 12.83 6.12 8.13
CA TRP A 256 12.08 4.90 8.25
C TRP A 256 11.17 4.66 7.06
N MET A 257 11.04 3.40 6.67
CA MET A 257 10.07 2.93 5.70
C MET A 257 9.09 1.98 6.39
N VAL A 258 7.80 2.19 6.21
CA VAL A 258 6.78 1.21 6.58
C VAL A 258 6.44 0.35 5.36
N CYS A 259 6.39 -0.97 5.58
CA CYS A 259 6.04 -1.97 4.59
C CYS A 259 5.01 -2.93 5.18
N PRO A 260 3.73 -2.81 4.82
CA PRO A 260 2.75 -3.82 5.17
C PRO A 260 3.05 -5.12 4.42
N ASP A 261 2.93 -6.21 5.12
CA ASP A 261 3.10 -7.56 4.61
C ASP A 261 1.77 -8.30 4.74
N LEU A 262 1.23 -8.79 3.63
CA LEU A 262 -0.07 -9.48 3.62
C LEU A 262 -0.11 -10.69 4.56
N ASP A 263 1.05 -11.19 4.96
CA ASP A 263 1.15 -12.30 5.92
C ASP A 263 1.10 -11.80 7.37
N SER A 264 0.12 -10.92 7.64
CA SER A 264 -0.37 -10.51 8.97
C SER A 264 0.55 -9.61 9.79
N GLN A 265 1.39 -8.83 9.15
CA GLN A 265 2.29 -7.91 9.88
C GLN A 265 2.54 -6.60 9.13
N VAL A 266 3.02 -5.60 9.86
CA VAL A 266 3.53 -4.36 9.30
C VAL A 266 5.00 -4.23 9.71
N CYS A 267 5.90 -4.13 8.75
CA CYS A 267 7.33 -4.04 9.00
C CYS A 267 7.80 -2.58 8.93
N ILE A 268 8.74 -2.22 9.80
CA ILE A 268 9.52 -0.98 9.69
C ILE A 268 10.91 -1.36 9.20
N LEU A 269 11.38 -0.70 8.16
CA LEU A 269 12.67 -0.92 7.53
C LEU A 269 13.56 0.32 7.66
N ASP A 270 14.87 0.10 7.80
CA ASP A 270 15.90 1.14 7.75
C ASP A 270 16.23 1.57 6.30
N ARG A 271 17.29 2.38 6.13
CA ARG A 271 17.79 2.83 4.82
C ARG A 271 18.35 1.70 3.97
N GLU A 272 18.86 0.66 4.58
CA GLU A 272 19.39 -0.54 3.91
C GLU A 272 18.32 -1.58 3.62
N TYR A 273 17.04 -1.23 3.88
CA TYR A 273 15.86 -2.10 3.72
C TYR A 273 15.88 -3.33 4.63
N LYS A 274 16.57 -3.24 5.75
CA LYS A 274 16.56 -4.25 6.80
C LYS A 274 15.36 -4.03 7.70
N VAL A 275 14.62 -5.10 8.03
CA VAL A 275 13.53 -5.04 8.99
C VAL A 275 14.11 -4.79 10.40
N ILE A 276 13.70 -3.68 11.02
CA ILE A 276 14.12 -3.25 12.36
C ILE A 276 13.01 -3.35 13.40
N ALA A 277 11.76 -3.40 12.96
CA ALA A 277 10.62 -3.66 13.83
C ALA A 277 9.50 -4.37 13.05
N GLN A 278 8.76 -5.22 13.78
CA GLN A 278 7.55 -5.87 13.29
C GLN A 278 6.39 -5.50 14.19
N LEU A 279 5.31 -5.01 13.57
CA LEU A 279 4.07 -4.61 14.21
C LEU A 279 3.00 -5.61 13.78
N GLY A 280 2.41 -6.33 14.74
CA GLY A 280 1.58 -7.49 14.46
C GLY A 280 2.35 -8.82 14.62
N ASP A 281 1.66 -9.94 14.82
CA ASP A 281 2.30 -11.20 15.20
C ASP A 281 2.82 -12.05 14.04
N GLY A 282 2.50 -11.68 12.81
CA GLY A 282 2.95 -12.39 11.61
C GLY A 282 2.62 -13.89 11.58
N LYS A 283 1.66 -14.32 12.38
CA LYS A 283 1.38 -15.75 12.60
C LYS A 283 0.35 -16.34 11.65
N THR A 284 0.01 -15.65 10.58
CA THR A 284 -0.77 -16.31 9.53
C THR A 284 0.13 -17.24 8.76
N ALA A 285 0.48 -18.33 9.38
CA ALA A 285 1.32 -19.33 8.73
C ALA A 285 0.55 -20.05 7.62
N ASN A 286 1.21 -20.22 6.47
CA ASN A 286 0.96 -21.32 5.54
C ASN A 286 -0.45 -21.41 4.92
N GLY A 287 -0.93 -20.33 4.30
CA GLY A 287 -2.14 -20.38 3.48
C GLY A 287 -3.45 -20.08 4.22
N GLU A 288 -3.41 -19.73 5.50
CA GLU A 288 -4.59 -19.34 6.29
C GLU A 288 -5.13 -17.95 5.98
N VAL A 289 -4.39 -17.12 5.22
CA VAL A 289 -4.82 -15.76 4.83
C VAL A 289 -6.24 -15.75 4.29
N GLY A 290 -6.57 -16.64 3.38
CA GLY A 290 -7.89 -16.72 2.76
C GLY A 290 -9.02 -17.06 3.74
N SER A 291 -8.78 -17.94 4.72
CA SER A 291 -9.75 -18.31 5.75
C SER A 291 -9.93 -17.20 6.78
N ARG A 292 -8.83 -16.56 7.21
CA ARG A 292 -8.88 -15.46 8.18
C ARG A 292 -9.59 -14.22 7.63
N ARG A 293 -9.50 -13.94 6.33
CA ARG A 293 -10.25 -12.87 5.69
C ARG A 293 -11.77 -13.03 5.79
N LYS A 294 -12.26 -14.24 6.04
CA LYS A 294 -13.70 -14.53 6.23
C LYS A 294 -14.18 -14.32 7.66
N GLN A 295 -13.28 -14.05 8.60
CA GLN A 295 -13.63 -13.79 9.99
C GLN A 295 -14.49 -12.54 10.12
N THR A 296 -15.36 -12.56 11.12
CA THR A 296 -16.12 -11.38 11.54
C THR A 296 -15.29 -10.53 12.50
N ARG A 297 -15.68 -9.27 12.72
CA ARG A 297 -14.98 -8.38 13.66
C ARG A 297 -14.89 -8.94 15.09
N ARG A 298 -15.84 -9.77 15.52
CA ARG A 298 -15.83 -10.40 16.86
C ARG A 298 -14.72 -11.44 17.02
N GLU A 299 -14.26 -12.00 15.90
CA GLU A 299 -13.19 -13.00 15.88
C GLU A 299 -11.81 -12.37 15.76
N PHE A 300 -11.73 -11.09 15.44
CA PHE A 300 -10.46 -10.39 15.34
C PHE A 300 -9.77 -10.29 16.71
N THR A 301 -8.50 -10.60 16.74
CA THR A 301 -7.69 -10.44 17.96
C THR A 301 -7.14 -9.02 18.01
N PRO A 302 -7.35 -8.29 19.11
CA PRO A 302 -6.78 -6.95 19.28
C PRO A 302 -5.25 -6.96 19.13
N GLY A 303 -4.70 -5.97 18.42
CA GLY A 303 -3.26 -5.86 18.14
C GLY A 303 -2.74 -6.78 17.02
N GLN A 304 -3.60 -7.61 16.42
CA GLN A 304 -3.24 -8.45 15.29
C GLN A 304 -3.79 -7.91 13.97
N PHE A 305 -2.98 -8.04 12.92
CA PHE A 305 -3.39 -7.82 11.53
C PHE A 305 -3.76 -9.14 10.86
N ILE A 306 -4.58 -9.06 9.82
CA ILE A 306 -4.95 -10.21 9.00
C ILE A 306 -4.27 -10.12 7.64
N THR A 307 -4.57 -9.06 6.89
CA THR A 307 -4.01 -8.84 5.56
C THR A 307 -3.72 -7.35 5.34
N PRO A 308 -2.73 -6.78 6.05
CA PRO A 308 -2.37 -5.38 5.87
C PRO A 308 -1.87 -5.16 4.44
N HIS A 309 -2.58 -4.28 3.71
CA HIS A 309 -2.37 -4.06 2.29
C HIS A 309 -1.66 -2.74 1.99
N ALA A 310 -2.06 -1.67 2.64
CA ALA A 310 -1.36 -0.40 2.61
C ALA A 310 -1.05 0.09 4.03
N ALA A 311 0.08 0.76 4.20
CA ALA A 311 0.42 1.48 5.40
C ALA A 311 1.16 2.77 5.04
N ILE A 312 0.81 3.86 5.73
CA ILE A 312 1.48 5.16 5.57
C ILE A 312 1.82 5.74 6.93
N PHE A 313 2.95 6.43 7.00
CA PHE A 313 3.19 7.36 8.10
C PHE A 313 2.30 8.58 7.92
N LEU A 314 1.59 8.96 8.95
CA LEU A 314 0.92 10.25 9.03
C LEU A 314 1.93 11.34 9.42
N ARG A 315 1.64 12.59 9.13
CA ARG A 315 2.53 13.73 9.42
C ARG A 315 2.95 13.83 10.90
N ASN A 316 2.12 13.35 11.82
CA ASN A 316 2.38 13.32 13.25
C ASN A 316 3.22 12.12 13.73
N GLY A 317 3.71 11.29 12.81
CA GLY A 317 4.52 10.11 13.12
C GLY A 317 3.74 8.86 13.50
N ASN A 318 2.41 8.93 13.53
CA ASN A 318 1.55 7.75 13.62
C ASN A 318 1.57 6.97 12.30
N ILE A 319 1.12 5.72 12.33
CA ILE A 319 0.98 4.89 11.12
C ILE A 319 -0.49 4.55 10.92
N LEU A 320 -0.98 4.73 9.70
CA LEU A 320 -2.30 4.28 9.29
C LEU A 320 -2.17 3.03 8.45
N VAL A 321 -2.97 2.00 8.75
CA VAL A 321 -2.93 0.70 8.07
C VAL A 321 -4.31 0.37 7.52
N ALA A 322 -4.38 0.06 6.23
CA ALA A 322 -5.56 -0.49 5.57
C ALA A 322 -5.38 -1.99 5.33
N GLU A 323 -6.42 -2.76 5.58
CA GLU A 323 -6.38 -4.21 5.42
C GLU A 323 -7.31 -4.70 4.31
N TRP A 324 -6.79 -5.60 3.52
CA TRP A 324 -7.53 -6.31 2.47
C TRP A 324 -8.50 -7.33 3.08
N LEU A 325 -9.64 -6.84 3.55
CA LEU A 325 -10.70 -7.62 4.19
C LEU A 325 -12.05 -7.27 3.54
N PRO A 326 -12.93 -8.24 3.25
CA PRO A 326 -14.24 -7.95 2.63
C PRO A 326 -15.13 -6.99 3.42
N ILE A 327 -14.84 -6.81 4.70
CA ILE A 327 -15.53 -5.87 5.61
C ILE A 327 -14.67 -4.66 5.94
N GLY A 328 -13.50 -4.51 5.31
CA GLY A 328 -12.50 -3.45 5.51
C GLY A 328 -12.08 -3.26 6.95
N ARG A 329 -10.90 -2.78 7.18
CA ARG A 329 -10.45 -2.31 8.50
C ARG A 329 -9.36 -1.27 8.33
N ILE A 330 -9.52 -0.13 9.01
CA ILE A 330 -8.50 0.91 9.06
C ILE A 330 -8.03 1.05 10.51
N THR A 331 -6.76 0.79 10.70
CA THR A 331 -6.11 0.80 12.02
C THR A 331 -5.15 1.97 12.15
N LEU A 332 -5.29 2.76 13.21
CA LEU A 332 -4.28 3.74 13.61
C LEU A 332 -3.30 3.07 14.58
N LEU A 333 -2.04 3.12 14.25
CA LEU A 333 -0.94 2.84 15.16
C LEU A 333 -0.46 4.18 15.71
N ARG A 334 -0.84 4.49 16.94
CA ARG A 334 -0.52 5.73 17.64
C ARG A 334 0.79 5.55 18.36
N ARG A 335 1.78 6.38 18.01
CA ARG A 335 3.12 6.31 18.62
C ARG A 335 3.03 6.62 20.11
N VAL A 336 3.72 5.80 20.93
CA VAL A 336 3.80 5.94 22.41
C VAL A 336 5.11 6.57 22.81
#